data_29a3cfe43d49242a4b32c8c4918a0f85
#
_entry.id   29a3cfe43d49242a4b32c8c4918a0f85
#
_cell.length_a   1.000
_cell.length_b   1.000
_cell.length_c   1.000
_cell.angle_alpha   90.00
_cell.angle_beta   90.00
_cell.angle_gamma   90.00
#
_symmetry.space_group_name_H-M   'P 1'
#
loop_
_entity.id
_entity.type
_entity.pdbx_description
1 polymer ?
#
loop_
_entity_poly.entity_id
_entity_poly.type
_entity_poly.pdbx_seq_one_letter_code
_entity_poly.pdbx_strand_id
1 'polypeptide(L)'
;MSPLVLLAVMLVGCIADEVGGVYIVSGEADELNSVANQMTTTYFNAGGKWTAVPSVDWLAVSPSSGEAGKNAIVITTTLPNHTMQERTGTVVITSGGKSETVSVRQRNEFAFFDQKEYVVDSAGGEVHMGFTSNIEKGKLMISYLRLNWYVMSDSKSGTRGEVWNGKVKPITILANPTDKERLAPFVLGFYDDKKKLLGLDTAWVHQKPSSAIAEIPDTVTTP
;
A
#
# COMPACT_ATOMS: atom_id res chain seq x y z
N MET A 1 49.70 62.11 12.65
CA MET A 1 49.57 60.68 12.74
C MET A 1 48.08 60.39 12.65
N SER A 2 47.60 60.00 11.47
CA SER A 2 46.18 59.76 11.20
C SER A 2 45.94 58.25 11.21
N PRO A 3 44.93 57.74 11.92
CA PRO A 3 44.62 56.29 11.87
C PRO A 3 43.82 55.97 10.60
N LEU A 4 44.34 55.04 9.86
CA LEU A 4 43.72 54.42 8.70
C LEU A 4 42.55 53.52 9.17
N VAL A 5 41.33 53.92 8.88
CA VAL A 5 40.13 53.08 9.12
C VAL A 5 40.04 52.11 7.97
N LEU A 6 40.31 50.84 8.27
CA LEU A 6 40.13 49.72 7.33
C LEU A 6 38.64 49.35 7.29
N LEU A 7 37.95 49.78 6.22
CA LEU A 7 36.58 49.41 5.97
C LEU A 7 36.55 47.96 5.39
N ALA A 8 36.24 47.00 6.23
CA ALA A 8 36.01 45.61 5.79
C ALA A 8 34.65 45.56 5.07
N VAL A 9 34.70 45.56 3.74
CA VAL A 9 33.53 45.25 2.93
C VAL A 9 33.24 43.76 3.08
N MET A 10 32.25 43.42 3.88
CA MET A 10 31.64 42.09 3.85
C MET A 10 30.96 41.94 2.52
N LEU A 11 31.58 41.24 1.58
CA LEU A 11 30.91 40.65 0.44
C LEU A 11 29.95 39.57 0.96
N VAL A 12 28.71 39.99 1.23
CA VAL A 12 27.61 39.04 1.27
C VAL A 12 27.49 38.52 -0.16
N GLY A 13 28.08 37.36 -0.40
CA GLY A 13 27.86 36.61 -1.62
C GLY A 13 26.37 36.29 -1.70
N CYS A 14 25.61 37.11 -2.46
CA CYS A 14 24.40 36.61 -3.08
C CYS A 14 24.83 35.37 -3.86
N ILE A 15 24.49 34.17 -3.36
CA ILE A 15 24.40 33.02 -4.22
C ILE A 15 23.33 33.41 -5.22
N ALA A 16 23.74 33.83 -6.43
CA ALA A 16 22.85 34.03 -7.52
C ALA A 16 22.09 32.72 -7.68
N ASP A 17 20.77 32.76 -7.45
CA ASP A 17 19.89 31.69 -7.90
C ASP A 17 20.23 31.45 -9.37
N GLU A 18 20.80 30.28 -9.68
CA GLU A 18 21.07 29.93 -11.08
C GLU A 18 19.76 29.92 -11.83
N VAL A 19 19.52 31.03 -12.55
CA VAL A 19 18.32 31.22 -13.34
C VAL A 19 18.25 30.08 -14.35
N GLY A 20 17.27 29.18 -14.14
CA GLY A 20 16.91 28.17 -15.13
C GLY A 20 17.21 26.69 -14.77
N GLY A 21 17.65 26.38 -13.54
CA GLY A 21 17.91 24.98 -13.14
C GLY A 21 16.83 24.37 -12.26
N VAL A 22 17.06 23.11 -11.87
CA VAL A 22 16.33 22.42 -10.81
C VAL A 22 17.32 21.97 -9.75
N TYR A 23 16.93 22.01 -8.48
CA TYR A 23 17.69 21.38 -7.39
C TYR A 23 16.74 20.82 -6.33
N ILE A 24 17.08 19.65 -5.80
CA ILE A 24 16.31 18.96 -4.77
C ILE A 24 16.60 19.61 -3.41
N VAL A 25 15.56 19.87 -2.63
CA VAL A 25 15.63 20.40 -1.27
C VAL A 25 15.61 19.27 -0.23
N SER A 26 14.76 18.26 -0.47
CA SER A 26 14.67 17.06 0.37
C SER A 26 13.96 15.92 -0.36
N GLY A 27 14.19 14.68 0.07
CA GLY A 27 13.60 13.49 -0.56
C GLY A 27 14.38 13.05 -1.80
N GLU A 28 15.73 13.12 -1.76
CA GLU A 28 16.60 12.67 -2.88
C GLU A 28 16.60 11.15 -3.04
N ALA A 29 16.45 10.43 -1.94
CA ALA A 29 16.42 8.97 -1.92
C ALA A 29 15.51 8.49 -0.79
N ASP A 30 14.61 7.58 -1.11
CA ASP A 30 13.66 7.02 -0.16
C ASP A 30 13.54 5.50 -0.30
N GLU A 31 13.26 4.85 0.83
CA GLU A 31 12.97 3.44 0.92
C GLU A 31 11.50 3.24 1.24
N LEU A 32 10.79 2.54 0.36
CA LEU A 32 9.37 2.23 0.48
C LEU A 32 9.17 0.74 0.73
N ASN A 33 8.10 0.40 1.44
CA ASN A 33 7.74 -0.98 1.68
C ASN A 33 7.38 -1.71 0.38
N SER A 34 7.34 -3.02 0.43
CA SER A 34 7.09 -3.92 -0.71
C SER A 34 5.67 -3.85 -1.27
N VAL A 35 4.70 -3.28 -0.56
CA VAL A 35 3.30 -3.20 -1.02
C VAL A 35 3.09 -2.05 -2.01
N ALA A 36 2.02 -2.14 -2.81
CA ALA A 36 1.59 -1.04 -3.67
C ALA A 36 1.07 0.16 -2.86
N ASN A 37 0.92 1.30 -3.52
CA ASN A 37 0.39 2.55 -2.96
C ASN A 37 1.21 3.13 -1.78
N GLN A 38 2.48 2.77 -1.68
CA GLN A 38 3.40 3.47 -0.79
C GLN A 38 3.81 4.79 -1.43
N MET A 39 3.92 5.84 -0.61
CA MET A 39 4.18 7.20 -1.09
C MET A 39 5.34 7.84 -0.37
N THR A 40 6.08 8.65 -1.12
CA THR A 40 7.05 9.61 -0.58
C THR A 40 6.89 10.95 -1.27
N THR A 41 7.42 12.01 -0.66
CA THR A 41 7.33 13.39 -1.20
C THR A 41 8.72 13.96 -1.37
N THR A 42 9.01 14.43 -2.57
CA THR A 42 10.24 15.17 -2.89
C THR A 42 9.92 16.65 -3.04
N TYR A 43 10.68 17.50 -2.36
CA TYR A 43 10.61 18.96 -2.45
C TYR A 43 11.80 19.48 -3.24
N PHE A 44 11.55 20.39 -4.17
CA PHE A 44 12.56 20.96 -5.03
C PHE A 44 12.22 22.39 -5.45
N ASN A 45 13.22 23.13 -5.95
CA ASN A 45 13.04 24.41 -6.60
C ASN A 45 13.33 24.27 -8.09
N ALA A 46 12.51 24.91 -8.92
CA ALA A 46 12.66 24.95 -10.37
C ALA A 46 12.77 26.42 -10.84
N GLY A 47 13.77 26.71 -11.65
CA GLY A 47 13.97 28.07 -12.23
C GLY A 47 13.06 28.35 -13.41
N GLY A 48 12.32 27.37 -13.91
CA GLY A 48 11.37 27.47 -15.03
C GLY A 48 10.33 26.40 -15.00
N LYS A 49 9.57 26.24 -16.09
CA LYS A 49 8.68 25.08 -16.25
C LYS A 49 9.46 23.79 -16.09
N TRP A 50 8.85 22.83 -15.42
CA TRP A 50 9.49 21.56 -15.12
C TRP A 50 8.59 20.37 -15.48
N THR A 51 9.25 19.22 -15.64
CA THR A 51 8.60 17.92 -15.80
C THR A 51 9.27 16.90 -14.88
N ALA A 52 8.51 15.91 -14.41
CA ALA A 52 9.01 14.80 -13.62
C ALA A 52 8.58 13.47 -14.28
N VAL A 53 9.53 12.61 -14.59
CA VAL A 53 9.30 11.37 -15.35
C VAL A 53 9.89 10.19 -14.59
N PRO A 54 9.08 9.17 -14.23
CA PRO A 54 9.59 7.93 -13.64
C PRO A 54 10.30 7.08 -14.71
N SER A 55 11.36 6.39 -14.29
CA SER A 55 12.15 5.49 -15.16
C SER A 55 11.56 4.09 -15.29
N VAL A 56 10.56 3.75 -14.49
CA VAL A 56 9.98 2.40 -14.37
C VAL A 56 8.47 2.48 -14.21
N ASP A 57 7.76 1.44 -14.63
CA ASP A 57 6.30 1.34 -14.65
C ASP A 57 5.65 1.16 -13.26
N TRP A 58 6.43 0.68 -12.29
CA TRP A 58 5.97 0.52 -10.92
C TRP A 58 6.06 1.80 -10.06
N LEU A 59 6.50 2.93 -10.64
CA LEU A 59 6.44 4.27 -10.03
C LEU A 59 5.49 5.18 -10.80
N ALA A 60 4.69 5.92 -10.07
CA ALA A 60 3.92 7.05 -10.58
C ALA A 60 4.35 8.34 -9.86
N VAL A 61 4.21 9.48 -10.52
CA VAL A 61 4.52 10.79 -9.96
C VAL A 61 3.36 11.76 -10.18
N SER A 62 3.06 12.56 -9.16
CA SER A 62 1.99 13.57 -9.23
C SER A 62 2.34 14.79 -8.38
N PRO A 63 2.23 16.02 -8.92
CA PRO A 63 2.06 16.32 -10.35
C PRO A 63 3.29 15.93 -11.18
N SER A 64 3.13 15.68 -12.47
CA SER A 64 4.24 15.34 -13.39
C SER A 64 4.84 16.53 -14.11
N SER A 65 4.30 17.74 -13.89
CA SER A 65 4.82 19.01 -14.44
C SER A 65 4.31 20.19 -13.64
N GLY A 66 4.96 21.35 -13.80
CA GLY A 66 4.55 22.59 -13.14
C GLY A 66 5.37 23.79 -13.58
N GLU A 67 5.21 24.89 -12.86
CA GLU A 67 5.83 26.18 -13.13
C GLU A 67 7.06 26.42 -12.22
N ALA A 68 7.79 27.48 -12.48
CA ALA A 68 8.94 27.90 -11.67
C ALA A 68 8.58 28.12 -10.19
N GLY A 69 9.55 27.98 -9.31
CA GLY A 69 9.43 28.23 -7.88
C GLY A 69 9.60 26.98 -7.02
N LYS A 70 9.11 27.06 -5.78
CA LYS A 70 9.11 25.94 -4.83
C LYS A 70 8.01 24.95 -5.19
N ASN A 71 8.39 23.70 -5.37
CA ASN A 71 7.52 22.64 -5.83
C ASN A 71 7.64 21.39 -4.95
N ALA A 72 6.64 20.53 -5.04
CA ALA A 72 6.66 19.19 -4.47
C ALA A 72 6.01 18.22 -5.44
N ILE A 73 6.54 16.99 -5.46
CA ILE A 73 5.92 15.86 -6.13
C ILE A 73 5.72 14.72 -5.13
N VAL A 74 4.64 13.99 -5.29
CA VAL A 74 4.42 12.71 -4.60
C VAL A 74 4.78 11.60 -5.55
N ILE A 75 5.67 10.71 -5.11
CA ILE A 75 6.06 9.51 -5.84
C ILE A 75 5.35 8.33 -5.18
N THR A 76 4.65 7.53 -5.97
CA THR A 76 3.82 6.42 -5.49
C THR A 76 4.25 5.11 -6.14
N THR A 77 4.35 4.03 -5.37
CA THR A 77 4.51 2.68 -5.93
C THR A 77 3.17 2.19 -6.46
N THR A 78 3.07 1.86 -7.74
CA THR A 78 1.84 1.38 -8.39
C THR A 78 1.68 -0.13 -8.27
N LEU A 79 2.79 -0.87 -8.13
CA LEU A 79 2.83 -2.32 -8.06
C LEU A 79 3.59 -2.77 -6.80
N PRO A 80 3.16 -3.86 -6.14
CA PRO A 80 3.91 -4.46 -5.06
C PRO A 80 5.18 -5.14 -5.61
N ASN A 81 6.21 -5.24 -4.76
CA ASN A 81 7.40 -6.02 -5.07
C ASN A 81 7.29 -7.43 -4.45
N HIS A 82 6.78 -8.37 -5.21
CA HIS A 82 6.68 -9.79 -4.83
C HIS A 82 7.89 -10.61 -5.29
N THR A 83 9.00 -9.95 -5.59
CA THR A 83 10.25 -10.64 -5.96
C THR A 83 11.09 -10.95 -4.72
N MET A 84 12.09 -11.79 -4.86
CA MET A 84 13.04 -12.09 -3.78
C MET A 84 14.16 -11.05 -3.67
N GLN A 85 14.06 -9.94 -4.41
CA GLN A 85 15.06 -8.89 -4.44
C GLN A 85 14.43 -7.51 -4.32
N GLU A 86 15.11 -6.61 -3.62
CA GLU A 86 14.78 -5.19 -3.67
C GLU A 86 14.91 -4.66 -5.10
N ARG A 87 14.11 -3.65 -5.42
CA ARG A 87 14.19 -2.97 -6.72
C ARG A 87 14.35 -1.47 -6.55
N THR A 88 15.06 -0.85 -7.47
CA THR A 88 15.28 0.59 -7.50
C THR A 88 14.72 1.16 -8.80
N GLY A 89 14.03 2.28 -8.68
CA GLY A 89 13.58 3.13 -9.77
C GLY A 89 13.99 4.56 -9.51
N THR A 90 13.93 5.40 -10.52
CA THR A 90 14.26 6.82 -10.40
C THR A 90 13.14 7.68 -10.97
N VAL A 91 13.04 8.90 -10.47
CA VAL A 91 12.25 9.98 -11.08
C VAL A 91 13.20 11.08 -11.47
N VAL A 92 13.20 11.43 -12.75
CA VAL A 92 14.03 12.52 -13.29
C VAL A 92 13.17 13.78 -13.35
N ILE A 93 13.61 14.84 -12.66
CA ILE A 93 12.99 16.18 -12.68
C ILE A 93 13.84 17.07 -13.57
N THR A 94 13.24 17.66 -14.57
CA THR A 94 13.95 18.51 -15.55
C THR A 94 13.35 19.91 -15.57
N SER A 95 14.21 20.94 -15.50
CA SER A 95 13.83 22.37 -15.68
C SER A 95 15.00 23.14 -16.30
N GLY A 96 14.72 24.00 -17.28
CA GLY A 96 15.73 24.86 -17.88
C GLY A 96 16.92 24.12 -18.49
N GLY A 97 16.73 22.89 -18.98
CA GLY A 97 17.80 22.07 -19.55
C GLY A 97 18.71 21.39 -18.53
N LYS A 98 18.46 21.54 -17.23
CA LYS A 98 19.12 20.80 -16.13
C LYS A 98 18.17 19.75 -15.56
N SER A 99 18.73 18.66 -15.04
CA SER A 99 17.96 17.56 -14.47
C SER A 99 18.53 17.14 -13.12
N GLU A 100 17.62 16.78 -12.22
CA GLU A 100 17.90 16.13 -10.95
C GLU A 100 17.22 14.76 -10.90
N THR A 101 17.78 13.84 -10.14
CA THR A 101 17.29 12.47 -10.07
C THR A 101 16.97 12.09 -8.63
N VAL A 102 15.73 11.69 -8.41
CA VAL A 102 15.28 11.08 -7.15
C VAL A 102 15.37 9.58 -7.27
N SER A 103 16.03 8.92 -6.31
CA SER A 103 16.13 7.46 -6.25
C SER A 103 15.09 6.90 -5.28
N VAL A 104 14.33 5.90 -5.71
CA VAL A 104 13.34 5.20 -4.88
C VAL A 104 13.67 3.73 -4.84
N ARG A 105 13.89 3.19 -3.64
CA ARG A 105 14.10 1.77 -3.40
C ARG A 105 12.83 1.16 -2.82
N GLN A 106 12.33 0.09 -3.43
CA GLN A 106 11.22 -0.68 -2.88
C GLN A 106 11.74 -2.00 -2.31
N ARG A 107 11.41 -2.24 -1.05
CA ARG A 107 11.77 -3.46 -0.32
C ARG A 107 11.14 -4.69 -0.95
N ASN A 108 11.62 -5.85 -0.55
CA ASN A 108 11.20 -7.14 -1.06
C ASN A 108 10.46 -8.02 -0.03
N GLU A 109 10.14 -7.48 1.14
CA GLU A 109 9.30 -8.22 2.11
C GLU A 109 7.85 -8.19 1.65
N PHE A 110 7.25 -9.37 1.56
CA PHE A 110 5.84 -9.49 1.17
C PHE A 110 5.13 -10.61 1.90
N ALA A 111 3.82 -10.44 2.04
CA ALA A 111 2.87 -11.47 2.40
C ALA A 111 1.53 -11.12 1.73
N PHE A 112 0.95 -12.06 1.00
CA PHE A 112 -0.33 -11.84 0.32
C PHE A 112 -1.12 -13.15 0.23
N PHE A 113 -2.45 -13.03 0.24
CA PHE A 113 -3.33 -14.17 -0.01
C PHE A 113 -3.24 -14.63 -1.46
N ASP A 114 -3.24 -15.94 -1.67
CA ASP A 114 -3.19 -16.54 -3.01
C ASP A 114 -4.44 -16.22 -3.83
N GLN A 115 -5.57 -15.99 -3.14
CA GLN A 115 -6.84 -15.54 -3.72
C GLN A 115 -7.39 -14.37 -2.91
N LYS A 116 -8.06 -13.43 -3.58
CA LYS A 116 -8.67 -12.26 -2.95
C LYS A 116 -10.13 -12.47 -2.58
N GLU A 117 -10.80 -13.37 -3.26
CA GLU A 117 -12.23 -13.63 -3.16
C GLU A 117 -12.49 -15.13 -2.98
N TYR A 118 -13.25 -15.47 -1.97
CA TYR A 118 -13.72 -16.82 -1.68
C TYR A 118 -15.24 -16.83 -1.67
N VAL A 119 -15.86 -17.47 -2.63
CA VAL A 119 -17.32 -17.54 -2.74
C VAL A 119 -17.82 -18.86 -2.17
N VAL A 120 -18.74 -18.79 -1.22
CA VAL A 120 -19.35 -19.93 -0.55
C VAL A 120 -20.87 -19.91 -0.77
N ASP A 121 -21.45 -21.08 -1.02
CA ASP A 121 -22.89 -21.19 -1.16
C ASP A 121 -23.63 -20.97 0.17
N SER A 122 -24.95 -20.76 0.08
CA SER A 122 -25.78 -20.53 1.26
C SER A 122 -25.76 -21.68 2.28
N ALA A 123 -25.50 -22.90 1.84
CA ALA A 123 -25.38 -24.07 2.71
C ALA A 123 -24.16 -23.99 3.67
N GLY A 124 -23.21 -23.11 3.38
CA GLY A 124 -21.95 -23.03 4.11
C GLY A 124 -20.91 -24.05 3.58
N GLY A 125 -19.89 -24.29 4.39
CA GLY A 125 -18.79 -25.18 4.03
C GLY A 125 -17.47 -24.76 4.62
N GLU A 126 -16.36 -25.33 4.16
CA GLU A 126 -15.02 -24.95 4.59
C GLU A 126 -14.33 -24.06 3.57
N VAL A 127 -13.67 -23.01 4.03
CA VAL A 127 -12.79 -22.15 3.25
C VAL A 127 -11.35 -22.39 3.69
N HIS A 128 -10.49 -22.68 2.73
CA HIS A 128 -9.05 -22.85 2.90
C HIS A 128 -8.32 -21.70 2.22
N MET A 129 -7.82 -20.74 3.01
CA MET A 129 -7.06 -19.62 2.50
C MET A 129 -5.58 -19.97 2.44
N GLY A 130 -4.99 -19.91 1.25
CA GLY A 130 -3.54 -19.92 1.04
C GLY A 130 -2.97 -18.50 1.05
N PHE A 131 -1.69 -18.40 1.38
CA PHE A 131 -0.93 -17.15 1.24
C PHE A 131 0.52 -17.45 0.88
N THR A 132 1.12 -16.52 0.18
CA THR A 132 2.54 -16.54 -0.20
C THR A 132 3.27 -15.44 0.56
N SER A 133 4.41 -15.78 1.17
CA SER A 133 5.19 -14.83 1.95
C SER A 133 6.67 -15.21 2.00
N ASN A 134 7.55 -14.21 1.98
CA ASN A 134 8.97 -14.35 2.33
C ASN A 134 9.28 -13.86 3.75
N ILE A 135 8.25 -13.55 4.55
CA ILE A 135 8.34 -13.06 5.92
C ILE A 135 8.42 -14.23 6.89
N GLU A 136 9.22 -14.10 7.93
CA GLU A 136 9.27 -15.07 9.03
C GLU A 136 7.92 -15.23 9.70
N LYS A 137 7.53 -16.47 10.04
CA LYS A 137 6.24 -16.81 10.62
C LYS A 137 5.85 -15.94 11.82
N GLY A 138 6.78 -15.60 12.70
CA GLY A 138 6.53 -14.79 13.90
C GLY A 138 6.21 -13.31 13.63
N LYS A 139 6.40 -12.86 12.40
CA LYS A 139 6.12 -11.49 11.93
C LYS A 139 4.86 -11.39 11.09
N LEU A 140 4.15 -12.50 10.88
CA LEU A 140 2.88 -12.57 10.18
C LEU A 140 1.72 -12.65 11.16
N MET A 141 0.60 -12.02 10.80
CA MET A 141 -0.63 -12.05 11.59
C MET A 141 -1.86 -12.01 10.70
N ILE A 142 -2.83 -12.87 10.99
CA ILE A 142 -4.17 -12.78 10.39
C ILE A 142 -5.13 -12.15 11.39
N SER A 143 -5.80 -11.10 10.93
CA SER A 143 -6.87 -10.43 11.67
C SER A 143 -8.19 -10.63 10.92
N TYR A 144 -9.28 -10.80 11.68
CA TYR A 144 -10.61 -10.99 11.14
C TYR A 144 -11.67 -10.44 12.10
N LEU A 145 -12.83 -10.12 11.57
CA LEU A 145 -13.98 -9.74 12.40
C LEU A 145 -14.55 -11.00 13.08
N ARG A 146 -15.02 -10.86 14.32
CA ARG A 146 -15.79 -11.93 14.96
C ARG A 146 -17.26 -11.81 14.54
N LEU A 147 -17.68 -12.71 13.67
CA LEU A 147 -19.04 -12.79 13.19
C LEU A 147 -19.63 -14.14 13.60
N ASN A 148 -20.94 -14.20 13.80
CA ASN A 148 -21.65 -15.40 14.30
C ASN A 148 -21.92 -16.45 13.20
N TRP A 149 -21.46 -16.23 11.99
CA TRP A 149 -21.75 -17.10 10.85
C TRP A 149 -20.52 -17.84 10.32
N TYR A 150 -19.36 -17.70 10.98
CA TYR A 150 -18.22 -18.56 10.72
C TYR A 150 -17.43 -18.88 11.99
N VAL A 151 -16.69 -19.99 11.97
CA VAL A 151 -15.83 -20.45 13.05
C VAL A 151 -14.46 -20.79 12.49
N MET A 152 -13.41 -20.33 13.14
CA MET A 152 -12.06 -20.81 12.84
C MET A 152 -11.75 -22.03 13.72
N SER A 153 -11.17 -23.07 13.11
CA SER A 153 -10.96 -24.39 13.74
C SER A 153 -9.89 -24.38 14.82
N ASP A 154 -9.77 -23.47 15.69
CA ASP A 154 -8.96 -23.41 16.93
C ASP A 154 -9.11 -22.05 17.61
N SER A 155 -10.29 -21.48 17.62
CA SER A 155 -10.52 -20.18 18.23
C SER A 155 -10.48 -20.28 19.76
N LYS A 156 -9.29 -20.37 20.31
CA LYS A 156 -9.06 -19.83 21.65
C LYS A 156 -9.15 -18.33 21.51
N SER A 157 -10.27 -17.79 21.92
CA SER A 157 -10.52 -16.38 22.23
C SER A 157 -9.52 -15.36 21.66
N GLY A 158 -9.77 -14.81 20.47
CA GLY A 158 -8.99 -13.71 19.88
C GLY A 158 -9.45 -13.38 18.45
N THR A 159 -9.33 -12.12 18.06
CA THR A 159 -9.54 -11.66 16.67
C THR A 159 -8.36 -11.98 15.74
N ARG A 160 -7.44 -12.84 16.20
CA ARG A 160 -6.19 -13.19 15.51
C ARG A 160 -6.12 -14.68 15.30
N GLY A 161 -6.01 -15.11 14.04
CA GLY A 161 -5.75 -16.49 13.66
C GLY A 161 -4.25 -16.80 13.62
N GLU A 162 -3.86 -18.06 13.80
CA GLU A 162 -2.49 -18.50 13.53
C GLU A 162 -2.32 -18.77 12.03
N VAL A 163 -1.23 -18.25 11.49
CA VAL A 163 -0.74 -18.56 10.15
C VAL A 163 0.23 -19.73 10.26
N TRP A 164 0.00 -20.78 9.49
CA TRP A 164 0.83 -21.98 9.54
C TRP A 164 1.11 -22.52 8.14
N ASN A 165 2.40 -22.75 7.82
CA ASN A 165 2.87 -23.34 6.56
C ASN A 165 2.23 -22.75 5.28
N GLY A 166 2.08 -21.44 5.18
CA GLY A 166 1.49 -20.78 4.02
C GLY A 166 -0.03 -20.94 3.91
N LYS A 167 -0.70 -21.39 4.96
CA LYS A 167 -2.15 -21.57 5.02
C LYS A 167 -2.73 -20.97 6.29
N VAL A 168 -3.88 -20.35 6.17
CA VAL A 168 -4.75 -20.03 7.30
C VAL A 168 -5.42 -21.31 7.76
N LYS A 169 -5.68 -21.46 9.05
CA LYS A 169 -6.49 -22.58 9.56
C LYS A 169 -7.85 -22.59 8.88
N PRO A 170 -8.45 -23.77 8.63
CA PRO A 170 -9.73 -23.87 7.99
C PRO A 170 -10.80 -23.02 8.67
N ILE A 171 -11.61 -22.36 7.87
CA ILE A 171 -12.71 -21.51 8.31
C ILE A 171 -14.00 -22.24 7.98
N THR A 172 -14.75 -22.66 8.98
CA THR A 172 -16.06 -23.26 8.80
C THR A 172 -17.10 -22.15 8.66
N ILE A 173 -17.75 -22.06 7.52
CA ILE A 173 -18.83 -21.12 7.22
C ILE A 173 -20.15 -21.82 7.52
N LEU A 174 -20.94 -21.25 8.41
CA LEU A 174 -22.27 -21.77 8.78
C LEU A 174 -23.28 -21.41 7.69
N ALA A 175 -24.38 -22.16 7.61
CA ALA A 175 -25.44 -21.89 6.65
C ALA A 175 -25.98 -20.46 6.75
N ASN A 176 -26.28 -19.85 5.61
CA ASN A 176 -26.94 -18.56 5.49
C ASN A 176 -28.45 -18.77 5.22
N PRO A 177 -29.30 -18.68 6.24
CA PRO A 177 -30.74 -18.85 6.03
C PRO A 177 -31.43 -17.58 5.52
N THR A 178 -30.66 -16.49 5.28
CA THR A 178 -31.22 -15.18 4.89
C THR A 178 -31.16 -14.98 3.38
N ASP A 179 -31.94 -14.04 2.90
CA ASP A 179 -31.96 -13.55 1.51
C ASP A 179 -30.84 -12.54 1.20
N LYS A 180 -29.93 -12.32 2.15
CA LYS A 180 -28.82 -11.35 2.02
C LYS A 180 -27.49 -12.03 1.93
N GLU A 181 -26.65 -11.51 1.07
CA GLU A 181 -25.22 -11.89 1.02
C GLU A 181 -24.52 -11.53 2.36
N ARG A 182 -23.58 -12.36 2.75
CA ARG A 182 -22.71 -12.09 3.91
C ARG A 182 -21.27 -11.90 3.43
N LEU A 183 -20.60 -10.90 3.97
CA LEU A 183 -19.23 -10.53 3.64
C LEU A 183 -18.36 -10.54 4.89
N ALA A 184 -17.15 -11.11 4.81
CA ALA A 184 -16.17 -11.02 5.87
C ALA A 184 -14.76 -10.77 5.29
N PRO A 185 -14.07 -9.72 5.74
CA PRO A 185 -12.67 -9.50 5.41
C PRO A 185 -11.76 -10.33 6.32
N PHE A 186 -10.70 -10.86 5.72
CA PHE A 186 -9.55 -11.44 6.39
C PHE A 186 -8.33 -10.65 6.00
N VAL A 187 -7.56 -10.17 6.98
CA VAL A 187 -6.43 -9.28 6.76
C VAL A 187 -5.14 -9.99 7.18
N LEU A 188 -4.24 -10.20 6.25
CA LEU A 188 -2.89 -10.68 6.49
C LEU A 188 -1.96 -9.48 6.65
N GLY A 189 -1.47 -9.26 7.86
CA GLY A 189 -0.49 -8.22 8.17
C GLY A 189 0.91 -8.79 8.37
N PHE A 190 1.95 -8.04 8.01
CA PHE A 190 3.32 -8.37 8.34
C PHE A 190 4.05 -7.19 8.99
N TYR A 191 4.98 -7.48 9.86
CA TYR A 191 5.54 -6.57 10.83
C TYR A 191 7.06 -6.67 10.88
N ASP A 192 7.74 -5.57 11.22
CA ASP A 192 9.17 -5.57 11.55
C ASP A 192 9.44 -6.14 12.97
N ASP A 193 10.71 -6.18 13.34
CA ASP A 193 11.15 -6.65 14.68
C ASP A 193 10.62 -5.77 15.83
N LYS A 194 10.32 -4.51 15.55
CA LYS A 194 9.73 -3.55 16.49
C LYS A 194 8.20 -3.60 16.53
N LYS A 195 7.57 -4.57 15.85
CA LYS A 195 6.12 -4.71 15.72
C LYS A 195 5.43 -3.56 14.97
N LYS A 196 6.16 -2.80 14.19
CA LYS A 196 5.59 -1.83 13.27
C LYS A 196 5.02 -2.57 12.06
N LEU A 197 3.78 -2.23 11.68
CA LEU A 197 3.15 -2.77 10.47
C LEU A 197 3.92 -2.27 9.24
N LEU A 198 4.40 -3.20 8.43
CA LEU A 198 5.10 -2.92 7.17
C LEU A 198 4.15 -2.96 5.98
N GLY A 199 3.18 -3.87 6.02
CA GLY A 199 2.19 -3.99 4.98
C GLY A 199 1.06 -4.91 5.39
N LEU A 200 -0.01 -4.89 4.61
CA LEU A 200 -1.16 -5.76 4.80
C LEU A 200 -1.77 -6.14 3.45
N ASP A 201 -2.47 -7.24 3.45
CA ASP A 201 -3.25 -7.73 2.34
C ASP A 201 -4.60 -8.23 2.82
N THR A 202 -5.63 -8.11 1.99
CA THR A 202 -7.00 -8.48 2.37
C THR A 202 -7.58 -9.47 1.37
N ALA A 203 -8.22 -10.51 1.91
CA ALA A 203 -9.10 -11.41 1.17
C ALA A 203 -10.51 -11.35 1.75
N TRP A 204 -11.50 -11.62 0.91
CA TRP A 204 -12.91 -11.55 1.26
C TRP A 204 -13.57 -12.92 1.13
N VAL A 205 -14.42 -13.26 2.10
CA VAL A 205 -15.35 -14.37 2.00
C VAL A 205 -16.74 -13.80 1.72
N HIS A 206 -17.31 -14.24 0.60
CA HIS A 206 -18.64 -13.92 0.14
C HIS A 206 -19.52 -15.15 0.33
N GLN A 207 -20.50 -15.12 1.20
CA GLN A 207 -21.49 -16.18 1.30
C GLN A 207 -22.79 -15.78 0.61
N LYS A 208 -23.18 -16.56 -0.38
CA LYS A 208 -24.43 -16.34 -1.13
C LYS A 208 -25.67 -16.35 -0.21
N PRO A 209 -26.71 -15.60 -0.54
CA PRO A 209 -27.99 -15.67 0.12
C PRO A 209 -28.65 -17.04 -0.11
N SER A 210 -29.57 -17.42 0.77
CA SER A 210 -30.46 -18.56 0.55
C SER A 210 -31.48 -18.21 -0.53
N SER A 211 -31.54 -19.00 -1.58
CA SER A 211 -32.61 -18.90 -2.58
C SER A 211 -33.93 -19.53 -2.13
N ALA A 212 -33.99 -20.02 -0.90
CA ALA A 212 -35.14 -20.80 -0.37
C ALA A 212 -36.28 -19.93 0.19
N ILE A 213 -36.39 -18.65 -0.20
CA ILE A 213 -37.66 -17.93 -0.11
C ILE A 213 -38.27 -17.90 -1.52
N ALA A 214 -38.47 -19.08 -2.10
CA ALA A 214 -39.29 -19.23 -3.28
C ALA A 214 -40.70 -19.62 -2.81
N GLU A 215 -41.64 -18.70 -3.07
CA GLU A 215 -43.06 -18.92 -3.27
C GLU A 215 -43.79 -19.73 -2.18
N ILE A 216 -44.39 -18.97 -1.25
CA ILE A 216 -45.65 -19.45 -0.69
C ILE A 216 -46.63 -19.53 -1.86
N PRO A 217 -47.10 -20.72 -2.30
CA PRO A 217 -48.11 -20.77 -3.33
C PRO A 217 -49.36 -20.14 -2.71
N ASP A 218 -49.85 -19.07 -3.37
CA ASP A 218 -51.17 -18.52 -3.14
C ASP A 218 -52.21 -19.56 -3.57
N THR A 219 -52.44 -20.58 -2.76
CA THR A 219 -53.58 -21.46 -2.85
C THR A 219 -54.56 -21.14 -1.70
N VAL A 220 -55.19 -20.03 -1.80
CA VAL A 220 -56.54 -19.87 -1.20
C VAL A 220 -57.53 -19.88 -2.34
N THR A 221 -57.88 -21.05 -2.76
CA THR A 221 -59.17 -21.28 -3.41
C THR A 221 -60.25 -21.32 -2.31
N THR A 222 -60.97 -20.24 -2.18
CA THR A 222 -62.20 -20.21 -1.39
C THR A 222 -63.33 -20.83 -2.21
N PRO A 223 -64.22 -21.63 -1.63
CA PRO A 223 -65.34 -22.24 -2.28
C PRO A 223 -66.44 -21.26 -2.65
#